data_c4a85589ab606deb5b653d675310972b
#
_entry.id   c4a85589ab606deb5b653d675310972b
#
_cell.length_a   1.000
_cell.length_b   1.000
_cell.length_c   1.000
_cell.angle_alpha   90.00
_cell.angle_beta   90.00
_cell.angle_gamma   90.00
#
_symmetry.space_group_name_H-M   'P 1'
#
loop_
_entity.id
_entity.type
_entity.pdbx_description
1 polymer ?
#
loop_
_entity_poly.entity_id
_entity_poly.type
_entity_poly.pdbx_seq_one_letter_code
_entity_poly.pdbx_strand_id
1 'polypeptide(L)'
;KDELKQHDYSSDSLEIIHTPDSISMDESPKEAVVNKPNASVLVAASLVSNGKADALVSAGSTGSVVLSAAKHISRIPGVKRTAIATVYPTLNEFKRDDHLALMVDIGANVESSAKELVLFAIMGSTYVANVRGVGSPKSALLNIGEEETKGSEKMQTAYRMLKEVPSLNFSGNIEGKDILRGMADVIVTEGFVGNIVIKTLEGTAMAASHLGKLAFRARFSWKLGLFFLRKGLRRIREVTDYAEYGGAPLLGFEKMVIIAHGRSSAKAVSNAIKLAGKSVRDKVCETMAQKIGELDFQPK
;
A
#
# COMPACT_ATOMS: atom_id res chain seq x y z
N LYS A 1 9.01 23.60 -15.49
CA LYS A 1 8.66 24.01 -16.88
C LYS A 1 9.76 23.60 -17.88
N ASP A 2 11.04 23.69 -17.50
CA ASP A 2 12.13 23.39 -18.44
C ASP A 2 12.21 21.89 -18.78
N GLU A 3 11.95 21.00 -17.83
CA GLU A 3 11.83 19.57 -18.10
C GLU A 3 10.72 19.24 -19.10
N LEU A 4 9.57 19.92 -19.00
CA LEU A 4 8.44 19.68 -19.90
C LEU A 4 8.73 20.11 -21.35
N LYS A 5 9.64 21.07 -21.57
CA LYS A 5 10.06 21.46 -22.94
C LYS A 5 10.77 20.34 -23.70
N GLN A 6 11.26 19.31 -22.99
CA GLN A 6 11.95 18.16 -23.57
C GLN A 6 10.98 17.03 -23.96
N HIS A 7 9.69 17.20 -23.67
CA HIS A 7 8.67 16.19 -23.91
C HIS A 7 7.55 16.75 -24.76
N ASP A 8 7.02 15.93 -25.64
CA ASP A 8 5.83 16.25 -26.41
C ASP A 8 4.59 15.98 -25.54
N TYR A 9 3.83 17.04 -25.19
CA TYR A 9 2.62 16.94 -24.35
C TYR A 9 1.58 17.97 -24.78
N SER A 10 0.31 17.63 -24.57
CA SER A 10 -0.78 18.59 -24.76
C SER A 10 -0.90 19.52 -23.55
N SER A 11 -0.82 20.81 -23.75
CA SER A 11 -1.03 21.83 -22.72
C SER A 11 -2.42 21.74 -22.08
N ASP A 12 -3.41 21.24 -22.81
CA ASP A 12 -4.80 21.12 -22.37
C ASP A 12 -5.00 19.99 -21.37
N SER A 13 -4.06 19.03 -21.31
CA SER A 13 -4.09 17.89 -20.40
C SER A 13 -3.23 18.06 -19.15
N LEU A 14 -2.49 19.15 -19.03
CA LEU A 14 -1.54 19.37 -17.95
C LEU A 14 -1.57 20.81 -17.42
N GLU A 15 -2.04 20.97 -16.20
CA GLU A 15 -1.99 22.22 -15.46
C GLU A 15 -0.82 22.23 -14.47
N ILE A 16 -0.01 23.30 -14.45
CA ILE A 16 1.10 23.48 -13.53
C ILE A 16 0.72 24.50 -12.47
N ILE A 17 0.57 24.04 -11.23
CA ILE A 17 0.34 24.88 -10.06
C ILE A 17 1.66 25.09 -9.34
N HIS A 18 2.16 26.33 -9.37
CA HIS A 18 3.39 26.69 -8.68
C HIS A 18 3.19 26.72 -7.16
N THR A 19 4.14 26.15 -6.43
CA THR A 19 4.20 26.22 -4.96
C THR A 19 5.58 26.72 -4.54
N PRO A 20 5.67 27.68 -3.60
CA PRO A 20 6.96 28.25 -3.18
C PRO A 20 7.77 27.28 -2.31
N ASP A 21 7.09 26.35 -1.60
CA ASP A 21 7.69 25.49 -0.59
C ASP A 21 7.61 24.01 -0.97
N SER A 22 8.57 23.26 -0.47
CA SER A 22 8.57 21.80 -0.49
C SER A 22 8.99 21.26 0.89
N ILE A 23 8.57 20.03 1.21
CA ILE A 23 9.01 19.30 2.41
C ILE A 23 10.05 18.31 1.99
N SER A 24 11.27 18.40 2.55
CA SER A 24 12.34 17.46 2.27
C SER A 24 12.15 16.14 3.03
N MET A 25 12.90 15.10 2.62
CA MET A 25 12.82 13.78 3.27
C MET A 25 13.37 13.77 4.69
N ASP A 26 14.24 14.71 5.04
CA ASP A 26 14.95 14.79 6.32
C ASP A 26 14.22 15.67 7.34
N GLU A 27 13.17 16.39 6.90
CA GLU A 27 12.40 17.25 7.81
C GLU A 27 11.42 16.44 8.66
N SER A 28 11.20 16.91 9.89
CA SER A 28 10.12 16.40 10.74
C SER A 28 8.76 16.63 10.08
N PRO A 29 8.01 15.57 9.72
CA PRO A 29 6.74 15.73 9.02
C PRO A 29 5.73 16.60 9.78
N LYS A 30 5.69 16.48 11.12
CA LYS A 30 4.76 17.24 11.97
C LYS A 30 5.06 18.74 11.92
N GLU A 31 6.33 19.12 12.07
CA GLU A 31 6.76 20.51 12.04
C GLU A 31 6.62 21.11 10.64
N ALA A 32 7.03 20.36 9.62
CA ALA A 32 6.98 20.82 8.23
C ALA A 32 5.55 21.11 7.75
N VAL A 33 4.58 20.26 8.08
CA VAL A 33 3.15 20.46 7.72
C VAL A 33 2.54 21.68 8.42
N VAL A 34 3.06 22.06 9.59
CA VAL A 34 2.63 23.29 10.29
C VAL A 34 3.31 24.51 9.72
N ASN A 35 4.64 24.48 9.54
CA ASN A 35 5.46 25.63 9.22
C ASN A 35 5.47 25.97 7.72
N LYS A 36 5.11 25.03 6.84
CA LYS A 36 5.11 25.18 5.38
C LYS A 36 3.72 24.95 4.78
N PRO A 37 2.71 25.78 5.09
CA PRO A 37 1.33 25.59 4.63
C PRO A 37 1.18 25.59 3.11
N ASN A 38 2.11 26.21 2.40
CA ASN A 38 2.14 26.30 0.93
C ASN A 38 3.06 25.25 0.28
N ALA A 39 3.50 24.23 1.03
CA ALA A 39 4.27 23.15 0.45
C ALA A 39 3.44 22.32 -0.55
N SER A 40 4.10 21.86 -1.61
CA SER A 40 3.46 21.20 -2.75
C SER A 40 2.49 20.07 -2.37
N VAL A 41 2.83 19.26 -1.38
CA VAL A 41 1.97 18.14 -0.91
C VAL A 41 0.69 18.65 -0.21
N LEU A 42 0.76 19.77 0.53
CA LEU A 42 -0.39 20.38 1.19
C LEU A 42 -1.32 21.06 0.18
N VAL A 43 -0.73 21.78 -0.78
CA VAL A 43 -1.49 22.39 -1.88
C VAL A 43 -2.19 21.30 -2.70
N ALA A 44 -1.50 20.22 -3.04
CA ALA A 44 -2.10 19.09 -3.76
C ALA A 44 -3.24 18.42 -2.97
N ALA A 45 -3.08 18.19 -1.66
CA ALA A 45 -4.14 17.67 -0.80
C ALA A 45 -5.35 18.61 -0.72
N SER A 46 -5.11 19.93 -0.67
CA SER A 46 -6.17 20.95 -0.70
C SER A 46 -6.94 20.94 -2.01
N LEU A 47 -6.27 20.76 -3.15
CA LEU A 47 -6.94 20.66 -4.46
C LEU A 47 -7.89 19.47 -4.52
N VAL A 48 -7.46 18.33 -3.98
CA VAL A 48 -8.31 17.12 -3.88
C VAL A 48 -9.51 17.38 -2.97
N SER A 49 -9.29 17.99 -1.80
CA SER A 49 -10.36 18.31 -0.85
C SER A 49 -11.40 19.26 -1.43
N ASN A 50 -10.96 20.23 -2.24
CA ASN A 50 -11.83 21.23 -2.88
C ASN A 50 -12.48 20.72 -4.17
N GLY A 51 -12.35 19.43 -4.51
CA GLY A 51 -12.94 18.83 -5.71
C GLY A 51 -12.30 19.27 -7.04
N LYS A 52 -11.13 19.91 -7.00
CA LYS A 52 -10.36 20.27 -8.19
C LYS A 52 -9.52 19.12 -8.74
N ALA A 53 -9.35 18.05 -7.95
CA ALA A 53 -8.73 16.81 -8.33
C ALA A 53 -9.42 15.64 -7.63
N ASP A 54 -9.36 14.45 -8.23
CA ASP A 54 -10.05 13.25 -7.74
C ASP A 54 -9.15 12.38 -6.85
N ALA A 55 -7.84 12.50 -7.01
CA ALA A 55 -6.86 11.72 -6.26
C ALA A 55 -5.55 12.50 -6.04
N LEU A 56 -4.82 12.13 -5.00
CA LEU A 56 -3.47 12.62 -4.69
C LEU A 56 -2.44 11.52 -4.97
N VAL A 57 -1.41 11.84 -5.75
CA VAL A 57 -0.22 10.99 -5.92
C VAL A 57 1.01 11.79 -5.49
N SER A 58 1.81 11.24 -4.58
CA SER A 58 3.00 11.91 -4.09
C SER A 58 4.16 10.94 -3.87
N ALA A 59 5.36 11.31 -4.29
CA ALA A 59 6.62 10.63 -4.00
C ALA A 59 7.42 11.31 -2.89
N GLY A 60 6.78 12.13 -2.07
CA GLY A 60 7.36 12.79 -0.91
C GLY A 60 7.50 11.89 0.32
N SER A 61 7.93 12.49 1.44
CA SER A 61 8.00 11.80 2.74
C SER A 61 6.64 11.21 3.12
N THR A 62 6.60 9.91 3.41
CA THR A 62 5.38 9.19 3.80
C THR A 62 4.62 9.91 4.92
N GLY A 63 5.32 10.33 5.97
CA GLY A 63 4.71 11.05 7.10
C GLY A 63 4.09 12.37 6.68
N SER A 64 4.75 13.12 5.79
CA SER A 64 4.23 14.40 5.28
C SER A 64 2.98 14.20 4.41
N VAL A 65 2.95 13.16 3.57
CA VAL A 65 1.77 12.82 2.75
C VAL A 65 0.59 12.43 3.64
N VAL A 66 0.81 11.53 4.62
CA VAL A 66 -0.23 11.11 5.57
C VAL A 66 -0.80 12.29 6.34
N LEU A 67 0.06 13.17 6.89
CA LEU A 67 -0.38 14.31 7.66
C LEU A 67 -1.07 15.38 6.79
N SER A 68 -0.59 15.60 5.56
CA SER A 68 -1.22 16.53 4.62
C SER A 68 -2.60 16.04 4.17
N ALA A 69 -2.73 14.75 3.88
CA ALA A 69 -4.02 14.12 3.58
C ALA A 69 -4.96 14.23 4.78
N ALA A 70 -4.50 13.89 5.99
CA ALA A 70 -5.31 13.96 7.21
C ALA A 70 -5.75 15.39 7.58
N LYS A 71 -5.01 16.41 7.15
CA LYS A 71 -5.34 17.83 7.38
C LYS A 71 -6.42 18.34 6.43
N HIS A 72 -6.44 17.86 5.18
CA HIS A 72 -7.27 18.43 4.13
C HIS A 72 -8.39 17.50 3.65
N ILE A 73 -8.16 16.19 3.59
CA ILE A 73 -9.10 15.22 3.02
C ILE A 73 -9.89 14.55 4.14
N SER A 74 -11.22 14.53 4.02
CA SER A 74 -12.10 13.88 4.97
C SER A 74 -11.85 12.38 5.03
N ARG A 75 -11.89 11.81 6.25
CA ARG A 75 -11.91 10.37 6.42
C ARG A 75 -13.31 9.84 6.17
N ILE A 76 -13.37 8.62 5.70
CA ILE A 76 -14.64 7.87 5.61
C ILE A 76 -15.30 7.85 6.98
N PRO A 77 -16.63 8.14 7.09
CA PRO A 77 -17.35 8.05 8.35
C PRO A 77 -17.13 6.71 9.06
N GLY A 78 -16.83 6.73 10.35
CA GLY A 78 -16.47 5.55 11.13
C GLY A 78 -14.97 5.21 11.15
N VAL A 79 -14.16 5.73 10.22
CA VAL A 79 -12.70 5.51 10.19
C VAL A 79 -11.99 6.54 11.08
N LYS A 80 -11.44 6.07 12.20
CA LYS A 80 -10.63 6.91 13.09
C LYS A 80 -9.17 6.99 12.64
N ARG A 81 -8.64 5.90 12.09
CA ARG A 81 -7.27 5.79 11.59
C ARG A 81 -7.24 5.25 10.17
N THR A 82 -6.51 5.92 9.31
CA THR A 82 -6.21 5.49 7.95
C THR A 82 -5.07 4.49 7.97
N ALA A 83 -4.96 3.65 6.94
CA ALA A 83 -3.92 2.63 6.85
C ALA A 83 -3.16 2.72 5.52
N ILE A 84 -1.85 2.56 5.56
CA ILE A 84 -1.04 2.40 4.34
C ILE A 84 -1.07 0.93 3.96
N ALA A 85 -1.38 0.65 2.70
CA ALA A 85 -1.31 -0.71 2.19
C ALA A 85 -0.25 -0.83 1.09
N THR A 86 0.30 -2.01 0.92
CA THR A 86 1.20 -2.32 -0.19
C THR A 86 0.91 -3.70 -0.74
N VAL A 87 1.06 -3.85 -2.04
CA VAL A 87 1.02 -5.16 -2.69
C VAL A 87 2.42 -5.73 -2.79
N TYR A 88 2.53 -7.03 -2.68
CA TYR A 88 3.78 -7.76 -2.91
C TYR A 88 3.48 -9.12 -3.56
N PRO A 89 4.43 -9.62 -4.35
CA PRO A 89 4.27 -10.90 -5.03
C PRO A 89 4.41 -12.07 -4.05
N THR A 90 3.65 -13.12 -4.31
CA THR A 90 3.72 -14.38 -3.57
C THR A 90 4.12 -15.53 -4.49
N LEU A 91 4.53 -16.64 -3.91
CA LEU A 91 4.81 -17.90 -4.63
C LEU A 91 3.52 -18.53 -5.17
N ASN A 92 2.38 -18.07 -4.69
CA ASN A 92 1.04 -18.53 -5.07
C ASN A 92 0.88 -20.07 -4.98
N GLU A 93 1.41 -20.66 -3.92
CA GLU A 93 1.34 -22.12 -3.69
C GLU A 93 -0.10 -22.65 -3.67
N PHE A 94 -1.06 -21.79 -3.30
CA PHE A 94 -2.47 -22.14 -3.20
C PHE A 94 -3.26 -21.85 -4.50
N LYS A 95 -2.56 -21.54 -5.61
CA LYS A 95 -3.14 -21.33 -6.95
C LYS A 95 -4.34 -20.39 -6.96
N ARG A 96 -4.22 -19.26 -6.23
CA ARG A 96 -5.21 -18.18 -6.28
C ARG A 96 -5.22 -17.53 -7.67
N ASP A 97 -6.32 -16.90 -8.05
CA ASP A 97 -6.43 -16.19 -9.33
C ASP A 97 -5.42 -15.06 -9.45
N ASP A 98 -5.09 -14.43 -8.32
CA ASP A 98 -4.09 -13.38 -8.22
C ASP A 98 -2.89 -13.84 -7.40
N HIS A 99 -1.68 -13.69 -7.96
CA HIS A 99 -0.42 -14.03 -7.29
C HIS A 99 0.10 -12.96 -6.34
N LEU A 100 -0.59 -11.81 -6.25
CA LEU A 100 -0.23 -10.73 -5.33
C LEU A 100 -1.04 -10.84 -4.04
N ALA A 101 -0.45 -10.36 -2.96
CA ALA A 101 -1.14 -10.12 -1.70
C ALA A 101 -1.02 -8.66 -1.30
N LEU A 102 -2.04 -8.13 -0.64
CA LEU A 102 -2.05 -6.79 -0.06
C LEU A 102 -1.78 -6.91 1.44
N MET A 103 -0.78 -6.20 1.96
CA MET A 103 -0.58 -6.04 3.40
C MET A 103 -1.09 -4.67 3.86
N VAL A 104 -1.81 -4.64 4.96
CA VAL A 104 -2.41 -3.45 5.59
C VAL A 104 -2.49 -3.62 7.12
N ASP A 105 -2.00 -2.72 7.96
CA ASP A 105 -1.26 -1.49 7.79
C ASP A 105 0.25 -1.76 7.70
N ILE A 106 0.98 -0.92 6.96
CA ILE A 106 2.44 -1.05 6.83
C ILE A 106 3.19 0.18 7.36
N GLY A 107 2.55 0.97 8.24
CA GLY A 107 3.26 2.06 8.91
C GLY A 107 2.56 3.40 8.98
N ALA A 108 1.24 3.48 8.76
CA ALA A 108 0.49 4.69 9.08
C ALA A 108 0.28 4.83 10.59
N ASN A 109 0.17 3.72 11.30
CA ASN A 109 -0.07 3.67 12.74
C ASN A 109 0.97 2.78 13.43
N VAL A 110 1.44 3.19 14.60
CA VAL A 110 2.35 2.33 15.40
C VAL A 110 1.55 1.18 16.00
N GLU A 111 0.42 1.51 16.63
CA GLU A 111 -0.50 0.56 17.25
C GLU A 111 -1.91 0.76 16.71
N SER A 112 -2.70 -0.30 16.70
CA SER A 112 -4.09 -0.30 16.27
C SER A 112 -4.96 -1.09 17.24
N SER A 113 -6.18 -0.64 17.48
CA SER A 113 -7.18 -1.38 18.25
C SER A 113 -7.76 -2.54 17.44
N ALA A 114 -8.42 -3.49 18.10
CA ALA A 114 -9.11 -4.58 17.43
C ALA A 114 -10.13 -4.09 16.37
N LYS A 115 -10.89 -3.03 16.68
CA LYS A 115 -11.84 -2.40 15.74
C LYS A 115 -11.14 -1.82 14.52
N GLU A 116 -9.98 -1.20 14.69
CA GLU A 116 -9.20 -0.66 13.57
C GLU A 116 -8.66 -1.76 12.68
N LEU A 117 -8.20 -2.90 13.23
CA LEU A 117 -7.79 -4.06 12.44
C LEU A 117 -8.94 -4.62 11.60
N VAL A 118 -10.17 -4.65 12.13
CA VAL A 118 -11.36 -5.02 11.36
C VAL A 118 -11.61 -4.04 10.20
N LEU A 119 -11.52 -2.74 10.46
CA LEU A 119 -11.65 -1.72 9.40
C LEU A 119 -10.56 -1.89 8.34
N PHE A 120 -9.31 -2.18 8.73
CA PHE A 120 -8.21 -2.42 7.79
C PHE A 120 -8.49 -3.65 6.91
N ALA A 121 -9.07 -4.72 7.46
CA ALA A 121 -9.47 -5.89 6.69
C ALA A 121 -10.51 -5.54 5.62
N ILE A 122 -11.53 -4.76 5.99
CA ILE A 122 -12.61 -4.36 5.09
C ILE A 122 -12.07 -3.42 4.00
N MET A 123 -11.26 -2.44 4.37
CA MET A 123 -10.65 -1.51 3.43
C MET A 123 -9.72 -2.25 2.46
N GLY A 124 -8.88 -3.15 2.97
CA GLY A 124 -7.98 -3.98 2.15
C GLY A 124 -8.75 -4.91 1.20
N SER A 125 -9.78 -5.60 1.69
CA SER A 125 -10.61 -6.49 0.88
C SER A 125 -11.38 -5.72 -0.20
N THR A 126 -11.92 -4.55 0.13
CA THR A 126 -12.58 -3.70 -0.85
C THR A 126 -11.61 -3.21 -1.92
N TYR A 127 -10.42 -2.80 -1.53
CA TYR A 127 -9.39 -2.40 -2.47
C TYR A 127 -9.01 -3.54 -3.42
N VAL A 128 -8.74 -4.74 -2.89
CA VAL A 128 -8.38 -5.91 -3.71
C VAL A 128 -9.53 -6.31 -4.64
N ALA A 129 -10.75 -6.31 -4.15
CA ALA A 129 -11.93 -6.64 -4.97
C ALA A 129 -12.08 -5.66 -6.15
N ASN A 130 -12.08 -4.36 -5.88
CA ASN A 130 -12.34 -3.35 -6.91
C ASN A 130 -11.14 -3.16 -7.86
N VAL A 131 -9.94 -2.99 -7.31
CA VAL A 131 -8.75 -2.65 -8.12
C VAL A 131 -8.20 -3.87 -8.84
N ARG A 132 -8.25 -5.05 -8.22
CA ARG A 132 -7.61 -6.27 -8.75
C ARG A 132 -8.62 -7.27 -9.31
N GLY A 133 -9.93 -7.04 -9.13
CA GLY A 133 -10.99 -7.88 -9.68
C GLY A 133 -11.15 -9.24 -8.98
N VAL A 134 -10.66 -9.39 -7.75
CA VAL A 134 -10.84 -10.62 -6.96
C VAL A 134 -12.23 -10.59 -6.33
N GLY A 135 -13.12 -11.46 -6.74
CA GLY A 135 -14.54 -11.41 -6.35
C GLY A 135 -14.78 -11.57 -4.83
N SER A 136 -14.01 -12.40 -4.15
CA SER A 136 -14.11 -12.64 -2.70
C SER A 136 -12.70 -12.74 -2.09
N PRO A 137 -12.02 -11.60 -1.86
CA PRO A 137 -10.65 -11.60 -1.37
C PRO A 137 -10.53 -12.30 -0.02
N LYS A 138 -9.66 -13.29 0.06
CA LYS A 138 -9.36 -14.02 1.28
C LYS A 138 -8.52 -13.15 2.21
N SER A 139 -9.04 -12.83 3.39
CA SER A 139 -8.37 -11.99 4.39
C SER A 139 -7.86 -12.82 5.55
N ALA A 140 -6.66 -12.51 6.04
CA ALA A 140 -6.06 -13.14 7.20
C ALA A 140 -5.43 -12.13 8.13
N LEU A 141 -5.37 -12.46 9.42
CA LEU A 141 -4.71 -11.66 10.45
C LEU A 141 -3.29 -12.19 10.66
N LEU A 142 -2.28 -11.34 10.51
CA LEU A 142 -0.90 -11.73 10.78
C LEU A 142 -0.68 -11.89 12.28
N ASN A 143 -0.26 -13.08 12.70
CA ASN A 143 -0.12 -13.44 14.10
C ASN A 143 1.11 -14.35 14.31
N ILE A 144 1.38 -14.71 15.56
CA ILE A 144 2.48 -15.60 16.00
C ILE A 144 2.14 -17.10 15.94
N GLY A 145 0.91 -17.45 15.57
CA GLY A 145 0.39 -18.80 15.42
C GLY A 145 -0.97 -18.78 14.75
N GLU A 146 -1.40 -19.94 14.22
CA GLU A 146 -2.63 -20.05 13.42
C GLU A 146 -3.89 -20.14 14.30
N GLU A 147 -3.75 -20.57 15.57
CA GLU A 147 -4.89 -20.78 16.45
C GLU A 147 -5.53 -19.47 16.91
N GLU A 148 -6.84 -19.48 17.14
CA GLU A 148 -7.64 -18.33 17.61
C GLU A 148 -7.15 -17.72 18.92
N THR A 149 -6.52 -18.55 19.77
CA THR A 149 -6.02 -18.15 21.09
C THR A 149 -4.64 -17.50 21.07
N LYS A 150 -4.01 -17.40 19.90
CA LYS A 150 -2.66 -16.81 19.76
C LYS A 150 -2.68 -15.30 19.73
N GLY A 151 -1.54 -14.73 20.10
CA GLY A 151 -1.32 -13.28 20.15
C GLY A 151 -1.84 -12.64 21.44
N SER A 152 -1.81 -11.32 21.48
CA SER A 152 -2.31 -10.53 22.58
C SER A 152 -3.84 -10.59 22.67
N GLU A 153 -4.43 -10.22 23.80
CA GLU A 153 -5.89 -10.10 23.98
C GLU A 153 -6.54 -9.26 22.88
N LYS A 154 -5.87 -8.18 22.45
CA LYS A 154 -6.29 -7.35 21.32
C LYS A 154 -6.39 -8.14 20.01
N MET A 155 -5.39 -9.00 19.72
CA MET A 155 -5.36 -9.81 18.51
C MET A 155 -6.46 -10.89 18.53
N GLN A 156 -6.68 -11.52 19.67
CA GLN A 156 -7.76 -12.48 19.84
C GLN A 156 -9.14 -11.82 19.71
N THR A 157 -9.27 -10.59 20.22
CA THR A 157 -10.51 -9.80 20.05
C THR A 157 -10.71 -9.43 18.59
N ALA A 158 -9.66 -8.99 17.86
CA ALA A 158 -9.73 -8.72 16.43
C ALA A 158 -10.12 -9.96 15.64
N TYR A 159 -9.55 -11.12 15.97
CA TYR A 159 -9.90 -12.40 15.34
C TYR A 159 -11.40 -12.70 15.46
N ARG A 160 -11.96 -12.64 16.69
CA ARG A 160 -13.39 -12.88 16.93
C ARG A 160 -14.26 -11.90 16.15
N MET A 161 -13.91 -10.62 16.19
CA MET A 161 -14.66 -9.59 15.45
C MET A 161 -14.60 -9.80 13.93
N LEU A 162 -13.42 -10.15 13.37
CA LEU A 162 -13.27 -10.43 11.95
C LEU A 162 -14.13 -11.61 11.48
N LYS A 163 -14.23 -12.64 12.31
CA LYS A 163 -15.05 -13.84 12.05
C LYS A 163 -16.55 -13.52 12.00
N GLU A 164 -16.99 -12.48 12.72
CA GLU A 164 -18.38 -12.04 12.79
C GLU A 164 -18.76 -11.06 11.63
N VAL A 165 -17.83 -10.62 10.78
CA VAL A 165 -18.14 -9.74 9.63
C VAL A 165 -18.62 -10.55 8.44
N PRO A 166 -19.93 -10.53 8.09
CA PRO A 166 -20.49 -11.41 7.04
C PRO A 166 -19.95 -11.09 5.64
N SER A 167 -19.59 -9.83 5.39
CA SER A 167 -19.08 -9.37 4.09
C SER A 167 -17.59 -9.66 3.86
N LEU A 168 -16.90 -10.27 4.85
CA LEU A 168 -15.47 -10.53 4.81
C LEU A 168 -15.20 -12.04 4.68
N ASN A 169 -14.44 -12.43 3.68
CA ASN A 169 -13.92 -13.80 3.56
C ASN A 169 -12.69 -13.96 4.47
N PHE A 170 -12.95 -14.03 5.78
CA PHE A 170 -11.90 -14.16 6.78
C PHE A 170 -11.45 -15.61 6.94
N SER A 171 -10.15 -15.88 6.81
CA SER A 171 -9.56 -17.21 6.85
C SER A 171 -8.81 -17.54 8.15
N GLY A 172 -8.87 -16.65 9.14
CA GLY A 172 -8.16 -16.86 10.41
C GLY A 172 -6.80 -16.18 10.47
N ASN A 173 -5.94 -16.68 11.37
CA ASN A 173 -4.57 -16.20 11.52
C ASN A 173 -3.64 -16.85 10.50
N ILE A 174 -2.57 -16.13 10.13
CA ILE A 174 -1.41 -16.65 9.40
C ILE A 174 -0.13 -16.22 10.12
N GLU A 175 0.93 -16.99 9.93
CA GLU A 175 2.25 -16.67 10.46
C GLU A 175 3.13 -15.96 9.40
N GLY A 176 4.24 -15.37 9.86
CA GLY A 176 5.20 -14.69 8.97
C GLY A 176 5.75 -15.58 7.85
N LYS A 177 5.89 -16.90 8.08
CA LYS A 177 6.33 -17.89 7.08
C LYS A 177 5.34 -18.01 5.89
N ASP A 178 4.06 -17.71 6.12
CA ASP A 178 2.97 -17.93 5.16
C ASP A 178 2.76 -16.73 4.23
N ILE A 179 3.33 -15.59 4.57
CA ILE A 179 3.19 -14.34 3.81
C ILE A 179 3.53 -14.55 2.34
N LEU A 180 4.74 -15.07 2.06
CA LEU A 180 5.21 -15.27 0.69
C LEU A 180 4.59 -16.52 0.01
N ARG A 181 4.00 -17.43 0.76
CA ARG A 181 3.32 -18.60 0.18
C ARG A 181 2.00 -18.24 -0.52
N GLY A 182 1.41 -17.12 -0.16
CA GLY A 182 0.18 -16.62 -0.76
C GLY A 182 -1.07 -17.29 -0.18
N MET A 183 -1.14 -17.45 1.13
CA MET A 183 -2.31 -18.00 1.82
C MET A 183 -3.53 -17.08 1.80
N ALA A 184 -3.33 -15.77 1.70
CA ALA A 184 -4.38 -14.78 1.69
C ALA A 184 -4.14 -13.70 0.62
N ASP A 185 -5.22 -13.05 0.17
CA ASP A 185 -5.18 -11.90 -0.73
C ASP A 185 -4.95 -10.60 0.03
N VAL A 186 -5.41 -10.56 1.29
CA VAL A 186 -5.27 -9.42 2.21
C VAL A 186 -4.69 -9.90 3.53
N ILE A 187 -3.57 -9.33 3.94
CA ILE A 187 -2.92 -9.60 5.22
C ILE A 187 -3.04 -8.37 6.10
N VAL A 188 -3.75 -8.53 7.20
CA VAL A 188 -4.03 -7.45 8.16
C VAL A 188 -3.04 -7.51 9.30
N THR A 189 -2.45 -6.37 9.63
CA THR A 189 -1.50 -6.25 10.74
C THR A 189 -1.50 -4.83 11.31
N GLU A 190 -0.83 -4.64 12.45
CA GLU A 190 -0.52 -3.31 12.96
C GLU A 190 0.63 -2.69 12.16
N GLY A 191 0.61 -1.37 11.99
CA GLY A 191 1.56 -0.71 11.12
C GLY A 191 3.02 -0.87 11.55
N PHE A 192 3.33 -0.97 12.84
CA PHE A 192 4.68 -1.26 13.31
C PHE A 192 5.17 -2.63 12.81
N VAL A 193 4.36 -3.67 13.01
CA VAL A 193 4.69 -5.04 12.55
C VAL A 193 4.74 -5.08 11.03
N GLY A 194 3.75 -4.50 10.35
CA GLY A 194 3.70 -4.46 8.89
C GLY A 194 4.91 -3.75 8.27
N ASN A 195 5.36 -2.63 8.87
CA ASN A 195 6.55 -1.93 8.42
C ASN A 195 7.82 -2.78 8.58
N ILE A 196 8.00 -3.44 9.73
CA ILE A 196 9.15 -4.33 9.95
C ILE A 196 9.13 -5.46 8.93
N VAL A 197 7.99 -6.11 8.71
CA VAL A 197 7.85 -7.21 7.75
C VAL A 197 8.22 -6.76 6.34
N ILE A 198 7.62 -5.68 5.84
CA ILE A 198 7.90 -5.17 4.50
C ILE A 198 9.37 -4.78 4.36
N LYS A 199 9.96 -4.08 5.33
CA LYS A 199 11.38 -3.71 5.31
C LYS A 199 12.32 -4.92 5.38
N THR A 200 11.92 -5.96 6.09
CA THR A 200 12.66 -7.23 6.15
C THR A 200 12.60 -7.95 4.79
N LEU A 201 11.43 -8.02 4.15
CA LEU A 201 11.28 -8.59 2.82
C LEU A 201 12.07 -7.83 1.77
N GLU A 202 12.02 -6.47 1.78
CA GLU A 202 12.84 -5.62 0.91
C GLU A 202 14.34 -5.89 1.11
N GLY A 203 14.80 -5.90 2.37
CA GLY A 203 16.20 -6.15 2.71
C GLY A 203 16.67 -7.55 2.29
N THR A 204 15.84 -8.57 2.49
CA THR A 204 16.12 -9.94 2.07
C THR A 204 16.23 -10.05 0.54
N ALA A 205 15.32 -9.43 -0.20
CA ALA A 205 15.38 -9.40 -1.65
C ALA A 205 16.64 -8.68 -2.17
N MET A 206 17.04 -7.57 -1.53
CA MET A 206 18.29 -6.86 -1.85
C MET A 206 19.51 -7.72 -1.55
N ALA A 207 19.58 -8.40 -0.42
CA ALA A 207 20.67 -9.29 -0.04
C ALA A 207 20.79 -10.47 -1.01
N ALA A 208 19.68 -11.13 -1.34
CA ALA A 208 19.65 -12.21 -2.33
C ALA A 208 20.14 -11.74 -3.72
N SER A 209 19.71 -10.56 -4.16
CA SER A 209 20.17 -9.95 -5.39
C SER A 209 21.69 -9.65 -5.37
N HIS A 210 22.20 -9.16 -4.25
CA HIS A 210 23.62 -8.89 -4.07
C HIS A 210 24.45 -10.17 -4.12
N LEU A 211 24.07 -11.19 -3.36
CA LEU A 211 24.70 -12.52 -3.38
C LEU A 211 24.69 -13.14 -4.78
N GLY A 212 23.58 -13.02 -5.50
CA GLY A 212 23.50 -13.44 -6.90
C GLY A 212 24.51 -12.74 -7.79
N LYS A 213 24.70 -11.40 -7.62
CA LYS A 213 25.72 -10.64 -8.36
C LYS A 213 27.14 -11.05 -8.01
N LEU A 214 27.44 -11.34 -6.74
CA LEU A 214 28.76 -11.83 -6.31
C LEU A 214 29.05 -13.22 -6.91
N ALA A 215 28.10 -14.14 -6.83
CA ALA A 215 28.20 -15.45 -7.46
C ALA A 215 28.48 -15.33 -8.97
N PHE A 216 27.76 -14.43 -9.66
CA PHE A 216 27.96 -14.15 -11.09
C PHE A 216 29.39 -13.71 -11.42
N ARG A 217 30.04 -12.97 -10.54
CA ARG A 217 31.41 -12.47 -10.76
C ARG A 217 32.49 -13.48 -10.42
N ALA A 218 32.19 -14.53 -9.67
CA ALA A 218 33.19 -15.41 -9.07
C ALA A 218 33.86 -16.37 -10.10
N ARG A 219 33.12 -16.89 -11.09
CA ARG A 219 33.67 -17.84 -12.09
C ARG A 219 33.09 -17.62 -13.47
N PHE A 220 33.91 -17.85 -14.50
CA PHE A 220 33.50 -17.73 -15.92
C PHE A 220 32.35 -18.68 -16.27
N SER A 221 32.40 -19.92 -15.82
CA SER A 221 31.32 -20.91 -16.01
C SER A 221 29.97 -20.45 -15.45
N TRP A 222 29.97 -19.72 -14.33
CA TRP A 222 28.76 -19.16 -13.76
C TRP A 222 28.19 -17.99 -14.58
N LYS A 223 29.06 -17.19 -15.19
CA LYS A 223 28.64 -16.14 -16.14
C LYS A 223 27.91 -16.75 -17.33
N LEU A 224 28.45 -17.86 -17.89
CA LEU A 224 27.83 -18.56 -19.00
C LEU A 224 26.47 -19.17 -18.62
N GLY A 225 26.37 -19.82 -17.45
CA GLY A 225 25.11 -20.35 -16.94
C GLY A 225 24.04 -19.30 -16.74
N LEU A 226 24.40 -18.14 -16.15
CA LEU A 226 23.49 -17.03 -15.94
C LEU A 226 23.09 -16.33 -17.24
N PHE A 227 23.94 -16.34 -18.27
CA PHE A 227 23.57 -15.85 -19.58
C PHE A 227 22.38 -16.65 -20.17
N PHE A 228 22.36 -17.95 -20.01
CA PHE A 228 21.23 -18.78 -20.42
C PHE A 228 20.00 -18.58 -19.52
N LEU A 229 20.20 -18.33 -18.24
CA LEU A 229 19.11 -18.09 -17.26
C LEU A 229 18.57 -16.65 -17.29
N ARG A 230 19.18 -15.72 -18.02
CA ARG A 230 18.86 -14.28 -17.99
C ARG A 230 17.39 -13.94 -18.22
N LYS A 231 16.70 -14.71 -19.10
CA LYS A 231 15.27 -14.51 -19.38
C LYS A 231 14.41 -14.87 -18.17
N GLY A 232 14.71 -16.00 -17.51
CA GLY A 232 14.02 -16.43 -16.29
C GLY A 232 14.27 -15.47 -15.13
N LEU A 233 15.52 -15.05 -14.94
CA LEU A 233 15.89 -14.07 -13.90
C LEU A 233 15.23 -12.70 -14.11
N ARG A 234 15.11 -12.25 -15.39
CA ARG A 234 14.38 -11.03 -15.71
C ARG A 234 12.91 -11.14 -15.32
N ARG A 235 12.25 -12.27 -15.64
CA ARG A 235 10.86 -12.52 -15.29
C ARG A 235 10.64 -12.54 -13.78
N ILE A 236 11.55 -13.19 -13.02
CA ILE A 236 11.52 -13.16 -11.55
C ILE A 236 11.62 -11.71 -11.05
N ARG A 237 12.57 -10.92 -11.59
CA ARG A 237 12.74 -9.52 -11.20
C ARG A 237 11.51 -8.68 -11.50
N GLU A 238 10.90 -8.83 -12.67
CA GLU A 238 9.67 -8.10 -13.05
C GLU A 238 8.52 -8.42 -12.09
N VAL A 239 8.37 -9.68 -11.70
CA VAL A 239 7.33 -10.11 -10.74
C VAL A 239 7.62 -9.60 -9.32
N THR A 240 8.88 -9.44 -8.93
CA THR A 240 9.28 -9.00 -7.57
C THR A 240 9.52 -7.49 -7.47
N ASP A 241 9.43 -6.74 -8.57
CA ASP A 241 9.66 -5.29 -8.56
C ASP A 241 8.39 -4.56 -8.10
N TYR A 242 8.39 -4.11 -6.85
CA TYR A 242 7.29 -3.32 -6.28
C TYR A 242 6.99 -2.02 -7.05
N ALA A 243 7.94 -1.47 -7.81
CA ALA A 243 7.73 -0.29 -8.65
C ALA A 243 6.71 -0.53 -9.78
N GLU A 244 6.47 -1.78 -10.16
CA GLU A 244 5.47 -2.16 -11.16
C GLU A 244 4.04 -2.01 -10.63
N TYR A 245 3.84 -2.04 -9.31
CA TYR A 245 2.50 -2.09 -8.70
C TYR A 245 1.89 -0.73 -8.36
N GLY A 246 2.56 0.38 -8.69
CA GLY A 246 1.94 1.71 -8.66
C GLY A 246 1.93 2.43 -7.31
N GLY A 247 2.76 2.01 -6.34
CA GLY A 247 2.87 2.67 -5.04
C GLY A 247 1.91 2.12 -3.98
N ALA A 248 1.90 2.76 -2.81
CA ALA A 248 1.16 2.35 -1.62
C ALA A 248 -0.12 3.19 -1.47
N PRO A 249 -1.33 2.62 -1.58
CA PRO A 249 -2.55 3.35 -1.30
C PRO A 249 -2.68 3.64 0.20
N LEU A 250 -3.12 4.86 0.51
CA LEU A 250 -3.49 5.27 1.86
C LEU A 250 -5.01 5.17 1.98
N LEU A 251 -5.47 4.12 2.63
CA LEU A 251 -6.87 3.73 2.73
C LEU A 251 -7.56 4.41 3.92
N GLY A 252 -8.86 4.68 3.78
CA GLY A 252 -9.70 5.24 4.84
C GLY A 252 -10.03 6.73 4.68
N PHE A 253 -9.62 7.35 3.58
CA PHE A 253 -10.08 8.68 3.17
C PHE A 253 -11.20 8.56 2.14
N GLU A 254 -12.04 9.60 2.02
CA GLU A 254 -13.09 9.72 0.99
C GLU A 254 -12.53 9.93 -0.42
N LYS A 255 -11.25 10.26 -0.52
CA LYS A 255 -10.52 10.43 -1.79
C LYS A 255 -9.28 9.56 -1.80
N MET A 256 -8.91 9.07 -2.98
CA MET A 256 -7.76 8.20 -3.14
C MET A 256 -6.44 8.97 -2.97
N VAL A 257 -5.57 8.43 -2.14
CA VAL A 257 -4.20 8.93 -1.94
C VAL A 257 -3.24 7.79 -2.20
N ILE A 258 -2.27 7.99 -3.10
CA ILE A 258 -1.23 7.02 -3.43
C ILE A 258 0.14 7.60 -3.06
N ILE A 259 0.88 6.85 -2.28
CA ILE A 259 2.25 7.18 -1.88
C ILE A 259 3.22 6.39 -2.75
N ALA A 260 3.94 7.07 -3.63
CA ALA A 260 5.04 6.48 -4.37
C ALA A 260 6.34 6.59 -3.54
N HIS A 261 7.27 5.69 -3.76
CA HIS A 261 8.55 5.72 -3.05
C HIS A 261 9.39 6.94 -3.48
N GLY A 262 10.12 7.58 -2.55
CA GLY A 262 10.96 8.76 -2.87
C GLY A 262 12.05 8.51 -3.92
N ARG A 263 12.41 7.23 -4.19
CA ARG A 263 13.33 6.80 -5.26
C ARG A 263 12.61 6.29 -6.51
N SER A 264 11.32 6.60 -6.65
CA SER A 264 10.51 6.12 -7.79
C SER A 264 11.07 6.60 -9.11
N SER A 265 11.17 5.67 -10.07
CA SER A 265 11.46 5.99 -11.46
C SER A 265 10.25 6.66 -12.13
N ALA A 266 10.42 7.28 -13.29
CA ALA A 266 9.31 7.82 -14.08
C ALA A 266 8.23 6.75 -14.34
N LYS A 267 8.64 5.49 -14.60
CA LYS A 267 7.71 4.35 -14.75
C LYS A 267 6.89 4.11 -13.49
N ALA A 268 7.52 4.12 -12.32
CA ALA A 268 6.83 3.92 -11.04
C ALA A 268 5.81 5.04 -10.75
N VAL A 269 6.17 6.30 -11.02
CA VAL A 269 5.24 7.44 -10.88
C VAL A 269 4.08 7.32 -11.88
N SER A 270 4.36 6.94 -13.13
CA SER A 270 3.31 6.69 -14.14
C SER A 270 2.35 5.59 -13.68
N ASN A 271 2.87 4.49 -13.12
CA ASN A 271 2.05 3.41 -12.58
C ASN A 271 1.21 3.88 -11.38
N ALA A 272 1.76 4.73 -10.50
CA ALA A 272 1.02 5.31 -9.38
C ALA A 272 -0.15 6.19 -9.85
N ILE A 273 0.07 7.02 -10.89
CA ILE A 273 -0.99 7.84 -11.50
C ILE A 273 -2.07 6.95 -12.14
N LYS A 274 -1.67 5.91 -12.87
CA LYS A 274 -2.62 4.95 -13.45
C LYS A 274 -3.44 4.23 -12.39
N LEU A 275 -2.79 3.83 -11.29
CA LEU A 275 -3.46 3.20 -10.14
C LEU A 275 -4.47 4.15 -9.50
N ALA A 276 -4.09 5.41 -9.27
CA ALA A 276 -4.99 6.44 -8.74
C ALA A 276 -6.22 6.60 -9.64
N GLY A 277 -6.02 6.81 -10.95
CA GLY A 277 -7.10 6.94 -11.92
C GLY A 277 -7.99 5.69 -12.01
N LYS A 278 -7.41 4.47 -11.93
CA LYS A 278 -8.17 3.23 -11.85
C LYS A 278 -9.03 3.20 -10.58
N SER A 279 -8.44 3.50 -9.43
CA SER A 279 -9.13 3.48 -8.14
C SER A 279 -10.33 4.44 -8.08
N VAL A 280 -10.19 5.61 -8.71
CA VAL A 280 -11.29 6.59 -8.84
C VAL A 280 -12.39 6.03 -9.75
N ARG A 281 -12.06 5.54 -10.94
CA ARG A 281 -13.05 4.97 -11.87
C ARG A 281 -13.81 3.77 -11.28
N ASP A 282 -13.10 2.93 -10.52
CA ASP A 282 -13.65 1.75 -9.87
C ASP A 282 -14.34 2.09 -8.53
N LYS A 283 -14.49 3.37 -8.19
CA LYS A 283 -15.21 3.88 -7.00
C LYS A 283 -14.76 3.23 -5.69
N VAL A 284 -13.44 3.07 -5.52
CA VAL A 284 -12.88 2.33 -4.38
C VAL A 284 -13.25 2.97 -3.05
N CYS A 285 -13.13 4.30 -2.93
CA CYS A 285 -13.41 5.02 -1.68
C CYS A 285 -14.90 4.99 -1.35
N GLU A 286 -15.77 5.16 -2.34
CA GLU A 286 -17.22 5.10 -2.17
C GLU A 286 -17.69 3.70 -1.73
N THR A 287 -17.14 2.65 -2.36
CA THR A 287 -17.45 1.25 -1.98
C THR A 287 -16.94 0.94 -0.56
N MET A 288 -15.77 1.47 -0.18
CA MET A 288 -15.29 1.36 1.19
C MET A 288 -16.23 2.04 2.17
N ALA A 289 -16.66 3.27 1.87
CA ALA A 289 -17.58 4.02 2.72
C ALA A 289 -18.90 3.28 2.93
N GLN A 290 -19.45 2.71 1.85
CA GLN A 290 -20.66 1.90 1.93
C GLN A 290 -20.46 0.69 2.85
N LYS A 291 -19.43 -0.14 2.61
CA LYS A 291 -19.19 -1.35 3.41
C LYS A 291 -18.88 -1.06 4.88
N ILE A 292 -18.21 0.05 5.16
CA ILE A 292 -17.95 0.48 6.55
C ILE A 292 -19.24 0.96 7.20
N GLY A 293 -20.10 1.66 6.47
CA GLY A 293 -21.40 2.12 6.96
C GLY A 293 -22.40 0.98 7.28
N GLU A 294 -22.21 -0.19 6.67
CA GLU A 294 -23.01 -1.40 6.93
C GLU A 294 -22.56 -2.15 8.21
N LEU A 295 -21.42 -1.76 8.81
CA LEU A 295 -20.93 -2.39 10.04
C LEU A 295 -21.72 -1.90 11.26
N ASP A 296 -22.36 -2.81 11.94
CA ASP A 296 -22.91 -2.55 13.26
C ASP A 296 -21.87 -2.89 14.35
N PHE A 297 -21.03 -1.92 14.70
CA PHE A 297 -20.15 -2.04 15.86
C PHE A 297 -20.91 -1.77 17.16
N GLN A 298 -22.03 -2.44 17.40
CA GLN A 298 -22.70 -2.35 18.70
C GLN A 298 -21.74 -2.88 19.79
N PRO A 299 -21.51 -2.13 20.86
CA PRO A 299 -20.79 -2.66 22.00
C PRO A 299 -21.65 -3.75 22.64
N LYS A 300 -21.18 -4.99 22.56
CA LYS A 300 -21.67 -6.04 23.47
C LYS A 300 -20.98 -5.88 24.79
#